data_9f8613fecc008dbe1b04f191a75f60a9
#
_entry.id   9f8613fecc008dbe1b04f191a75f60a9
#
_cell.length_a   1.000
_cell.length_b   1.000
_cell.length_c   1.000
_cell.angle_alpha   90.00
_cell.angle_beta   90.00
_cell.angle_gamma   90.00
#
_symmetry.space_group_name_H-M   'P 1'
#
loop_
_entity.id
_entity.type
_entity.pdbx_description
1 polymer ?
#
loop_
_entity_poly.entity_id
_entity_poly.type
_entity_poly.pdbx_seq_one_letter_code
_entity_poly.pdbx_strand_id
1 'polypeptide(L)'
;MTTESRAITSRSSLVPGARVVVRAAALTGLASAVLVAVAAVVHGGEAAAAAAVGAGLVLLVVSFGTLSLHVVASAMPAMSLLVALVTYVTQLAIVLLVFLAITRGDVFSSDQARGWLAASMVLATVVWTAAHLVLTARERAPYFDLPPGGES
;
A
#
# COMPACT_ATOMS: atom_id res chain seq x y z
N MET A 1 25.91 -40.62 -20.92
CA MET A 1 25.89 -39.75 -19.74
C MET A 1 25.83 -38.32 -20.21
N THR A 2 24.62 -37.81 -20.46
CA THR A 2 24.37 -36.43 -20.90
C THR A 2 23.80 -35.68 -19.71
N THR A 3 24.63 -34.83 -19.14
CA THR A 3 24.26 -33.92 -18.03
C THR A 3 23.48 -32.77 -18.62
N GLU A 4 22.17 -32.85 -18.58
CA GLU A 4 21.27 -31.78 -19.00
C GLU A 4 21.29 -30.70 -17.93
N SER A 5 22.04 -29.65 -18.21
CA SER A 5 22.04 -28.39 -17.41
C SER A 5 20.66 -27.78 -17.49
N ARG A 6 19.80 -28.09 -16.51
CA ARG A 6 18.55 -27.36 -16.26
C ARG A 6 18.91 -25.93 -15.88
N ALA A 7 18.91 -25.05 -16.88
CA ALA A 7 18.89 -23.60 -16.65
C ALA A 7 17.67 -23.27 -15.79
N ILE A 8 17.89 -23.11 -14.49
CA ILE A 8 16.90 -22.59 -13.55
C ILE A 8 16.71 -21.12 -13.93
N THR A 9 15.77 -20.87 -14.82
CA THR A 9 15.22 -19.54 -15.02
C THR A 9 14.51 -19.19 -13.71
N SER A 10 15.21 -18.54 -12.80
CA SER A 10 14.62 -17.95 -11.61
C SER A 10 13.71 -16.80 -12.05
N ARG A 11 12.49 -17.16 -12.47
CA ARG A 11 11.39 -16.20 -12.40
C ARG A 11 11.31 -15.82 -10.93
N SER A 12 11.63 -14.57 -10.62
CA SER A 12 11.37 -13.97 -9.33
C SER A 12 9.86 -14.09 -9.04
N SER A 13 9.47 -15.22 -8.46
CA SER A 13 8.13 -15.40 -7.93
C SER A 13 8.05 -14.49 -6.70
N LEU A 14 7.58 -13.25 -6.90
CA LEU A 14 7.16 -12.41 -5.80
C LEU A 14 6.28 -13.27 -4.90
N VAL A 15 6.60 -13.28 -3.59
CA VAL A 15 5.80 -13.95 -2.57
C VAL A 15 4.32 -13.60 -2.81
N PRO A 16 3.38 -14.55 -2.78
CA PRO A 16 1.99 -14.32 -3.16
C PRO A 16 1.38 -13.03 -2.59
N GLY A 17 1.64 -12.71 -1.33
CA GLY A 17 1.19 -11.45 -0.71
C GLY A 17 1.78 -10.18 -1.31
N ALA A 18 3.00 -10.21 -1.83
CA ALA A 18 3.62 -9.03 -2.45
C ALA A 18 2.92 -8.61 -3.75
N ARG A 19 2.34 -9.54 -4.49
CA ARG A 19 1.58 -9.24 -5.72
C ARG A 19 0.30 -8.47 -5.42
N VAL A 20 -0.39 -8.78 -4.32
CA VAL A 20 -1.59 -8.05 -3.88
C VAL A 20 -1.22 -6.62 -3.54
N VAL A 21 -0.16 -6.42 -2.77
CA VAL A 21 0.33 -5.09 -2.38
C VAL A 21 0.67 -4.24 -3.61
N VAL A 22 1.42 -4.80 -4.56
CA VAL A 22 1.81 -4.08 -5.80
C VAL A 22 0.59 -3.72 -6.64
N ARG A 23 -0.38 -4.62 -6.79
CA ARG A 23 -1.62 -4.34 -7.53
C ARG A 23 -2.49 -3.30 -6.84
N ALA A 24 -2.64 -3.39 -5.52
CA ALA A 24 -3.37 -2.39 -4.74
C ALA A 24 -2.70 -1.02 -4.84
N ALA A 25 -1.35 -0.95 -4.74
CA ALA A 25 -0.60 0.27 -4.91
C ALA A 25 -0.77 0.87 -6.32
N ALA A 26 -0.74 0.05 -7.36
CA ALA A 26 -0.95 0.49 -8.74
C ALA A 26 -2.35 1.08 -8.95
N LEU A 27 -3.39 0.40 -8.46
CA LEU A 27 -4.78 0.88 -8.55
C LEU A 27 -4.97 2.20 -7.80
N THR A 28 -4.44 2.29 -6.58
CA THR A 28 -4.51 3.51 -5.77
C THR A 28 -3.70 4.64 -6.41
N GLY A 29 -2.51 4.34 -6.93
CA GLY A 29 -1.69 5.29 -7.66
C GLY A 29 -2.40 5.85 -8.89
N LEU A 30 -3.08 5.00 -9.67
CA LEU A 30 -3.85 5.44 -10.84
C LEU A 30 -5.03 6.34 -10.43
N ALA A 31 -5.80 5.94 -9.42
CA ALA A 31 -6.91 6.75 -8.91
C ALA A 31 -6.42 8.11 -8.38
N SER A 32 -5.29 8.10 -7.67
CA SER A 32 -4.66 9.32 -7.16
C SER A 32 -4.16 10.22 -8.28
N ALA A 33 -3.56 9.66 -9.33
CA ALA A 33 -3.12 10.43 -10.50
C ALA A 33 -4.28 11.12 -11.21
N VAL A 34 -5.41 10.45 -11.33
CA VAL A 34 -6.64 11.05 -11.87
C VAL A 34 -7.10 12.23 -11.00
N LEU A 35 -7.10 12.06 -9.67
CA LEU A 35 -7.49 13.13 -8.75
C LEU A 35 -6.54 14.33 -8.84
N VAL A 36 -5.22 14.09 -8.92
CA VAL A 36 -4.20 15.14 -9.10
C VAL A 36 -4.43 15.90 -10.41
N ALA A 37 -4.73 15.19 -11.50
CA ALA A 37 -5.04 15.83 -12.78
C ALA A 37 -6.32 16.69 -12.69
N VAL A 38 -7.35 16.20 -12.01
CA VAL A 38 -8.57 16.99 -11.78
C VAL A 38 -8.27 18.24 -10.95
N ALA A 39 -7.50 18.10 -9.87
CA ALA A 39 -7.09 19.23 -9.04
C ALA A 39 -6.31 20.30 -9.84
N ALA A 40 -5.41 19.84 -10.72
CA ALA A 40 -4.65 20.72 -11.61
C ALA A 40 -5.53 21.53 -12.55
N VAL A 41 -6.52 20.89 -13.16
CA VAL A 41 -7.44 21.55 -14.12
C VAL A 41 -8.40 22.50 -13.42
N VAL A 42 -8.90 22.13 -12.24
CA VAL A 42 -9.96 22.91 -11.56
C VAL A 42 -9.39 24.06 -10.72
N HIS A 43 -8.28 23.84 -10.00
CA HIS A 43 -7.73 24.81 -9.04
C HIS A 43 -6.24 25.11 -9.23
N GLY A 44 -5.62 24.55 -10.31
CA GLY A 44 -4.25 24.88 -10.68
C GLY A 44 -3.18 24.08 -9.93
N GLY A 45 -1.92 24.52 -10.09
CA GLY A 45 -0.74 23.76 -9.69
C GLY A 45 -0.59 23.55 -8.17
N GLU A 46 -0.99 24.51 -7.34
CA GLU A 46 -0.91 24.39 -5.88
C GLU A 46 -1.84 23.28 -5.37
N ALA A 47 -3.08 23.22 -5.88
CA ALA A 47 -4.05 22.18 -5.55
C ALA A 47 -3.57 20.79 -6.01
N ALA A 48 -2.97 20.72 -7.21
CA ALA A 48 -2.38 19.49 -7.73
C ALA A 48 -1.21 19.00 -6.88
N ALA A 49 -0.31 19.91 -6.47
CA ALA A 49 0.81 19.57 -5.57
C ALA A 49 0.32 19.08 -4.22
N ALA A 50 -0.68 19.74 -3.64
CA ALA A 50 -1.29 19.33 -2.38
C ALA A 50 -1.93 17.93 -2.49
N ALA A 51 -2.69 17.67 -3.55
CA ALA A 51 -3.30 16.37 -3.82
C ALA A 51 -2.22 15.28 -4.01
N ALA A 52 -1.13 15.57 -4.72
CA ALA A 52 -0.03 14.64 -4.94
C ALA A 52 0.70 14.31 -3.63
N VAL A 53 0.94 15.29 -2.77
CA VAL A 53 1.56 15.10 -1.45
C VAL A 53 0.65 14.23 -0.57
N GLY A 54 -0.63 14.51 -0.49
CA GLY A 54 -1.57 13.74 0.31
C GLY A 54 -1.67 12.27 -0.12
N ALA A 55 -1.86 12.04 -1.42
CA ALA A 55 -1.92 10.68 -1.98
C ALA A 55 -0.59 9.94 -1.85
N GLY A 56 0.53 10.61 -2.11
CA GLY A 56 1.88 10.04 -1.98
C GLY A 56 2.20 9.61 -0.55
N LEU A 57 1.83 10.43 0.44
CA LEU A 57 2.00 10.11 1.85
C LEU A 57 1.25 8.84 2.23
N VAL A 58 -0.03 8.74 1.86
CA VAL A 58 -0.84 7.54 2.13
C VAL A 58 -0.24 6.31 1.47
N LEU A 59 0.08 6.38 0.16
CA LEU A 59 0.67 5.26 -0.58
C LEU A 59 1.98 4.78 0.06
N LEU A 60 2.85 5.71 0.48
CA LEU A 60 4.12 5.39 1.10
C LEU A 60 3.91 4.69 2.44
N VAL A 61 3.08 5.26 3.31
CA VAL A 61 2.81 4.74 4.66
C VAL A 61 2.17 3.35 4.58
N VAL A 62 1.13 3.19 3.76
CA VAL A 62 0.37 1.92 3.68
C VAL A 62 1.20 0.83 3.01
N SER A 63 1.93 1.15 1.94
CA SER A 63 2.81 0.19 1.25
C SER A 63 3.94 -0.29 2.18
N PHE A 64 4.58 0.65 2.88
CA PHE A 64 5.64 0.32 3.83
C PHE A 64 5.11 -0.57 4.98
N GLY A 65 3.97 -0.21 5.57
CA GLY A 65 3.37 -0.99 6.66
C GLY A 65 3.01 -2.40 6.23
N THR A 66 2.36 -2.55 5.09
CA THR A 66 1.96 -3.87 4.59
C THR A 66 3.18 -4.73 4.26
N LEU A 67 4.21 -4.15 3.64
CA LEU A 67 5.44 -4.87 3.31
C LEU A 67 6.20 -5.29 4.58
N SER A 68 6.32 -4.41 5.57
CA SER A 68 6.97 -4.70 6.85
C SER A 68 6.28 -5.86 7.57
N LEU A 69 4.94 -5.89 7.60
CA LEU A 69 4.18 -6.97 8.20
C LEU A 69 4.45 -8.32 7.51
N HIS A 70 4.50 -8.35 6.16
CA HIS A 70 4.80 -9.58 5.43
C HIS A 70 6.20 -10.13 5.74
N VAL A 71 7.20 -9.26 5.82
CA VAL A 71 8.59 -9.65 6.13
C VAL A 71 8.68 -10.21 7.54
N VAL A 72 8.08 -9.53 8.52
CA VAL A 72 8.18 -9.93 9.94
C VAL A 72 7.36 -11.18 10.23
N ALA A 73 6.15 -11.30 9.68
CA ALA A 73 5.31 -12.48 9.87
C ALA A 73 5.97 -13.75 9.34
N SER A 74 6.77 -13.64 8.26
CA SER A 74 7.52 -14.77 7.70
C SER A 74 8.77 -15.12 8.49
N ALA A 75 9.43 -14.14 9.13
CA ALA A 75 10.70 -14.34 9.82
C ALA A 75 10.55 -14.69 11.31
N MET A 76 9.62 -14.07 12.01
CA MET A 76 9.42 -14.20 13.47
C MET A 76 7.94 -14.15 13.86
N PRO A 77 7.17 -15.22 13.68
CA PRO A 77 5.73 -15.22 13.94
C PRO A 77 5.37 -14.88 15.40
N ALA A 78 6.21 -15.28 16.37
CA ALA A 78 5.98 -14.99 17.79
C ALA A 78 6.10 -13.50 18.15
N MET A 79 6.85 -12.72 17.38
CA MET A 79 7.03 -11.27 17.59
C MET A 79 6.18 -10.41 16.65
N SER A 80 5.41 -11.01 15.77
CA SER A 80 4.67 -10.30 14.72
C SER A 80 3.72 -9.23 15.27
N LEU A 81 3.07 -9.48 16.40
CA LEU A 81 2.14 -8.55 17.02
C LEU A 81 2.86 -7.31 17.56
N LEU A 82 4.00 -7.49 18.23
CA LEU A 82 4.80 -6.38 18.77
C LEU A 82 5.33 -5.49 17.64
N VAL A 83 5.88 -6.11 16.59
CA VAL A 83 6.41 -5.39 15.44
C VAL A 83 5.28 -4.68 14.69
N ALA A 84 4.12 -5.31 14.53
CA ALA A 84 2.95 -4.66 13.94
C ALA A 84 2.55 -3.41 14.74
N LEU A 85 2.51 -3.49 16.06
CA LEU A 85 2.16 -2.37 16.93
C LEU A 85 3.19 -1.22 16.81
N VAL A 86 4.48 -1.54 16.90
CA VAL A 86 5.56 -0.54 16.78
C VAL A 86 5.53 0.12 15.40
N THR A 87 5.37 -0.67 14.33
CA THR A 87 5.26 -0.16 12.96
C THR A 87 4.05 0.77 12.83
N TYR A 88 2.89 0.38 13.36
CA TYR A 88 1.69 1.20 13.32
C TYR A 88 1.86 2.54 14.06
N VAL A 89 2.40 2.49 15.29
CA VAL A 89 2.66 3.71 16.07
C VAL A 89 3.65 4.63 15.37
N THR A 90 4.72 4.07 14.79
CA THR A 90 5.71 4.83 14.03
C THR A 90 5.07 5.49 12.79
N GLN A 91 4.24 4.77 12.06
CA GLN A 91 3.51 5.33 10.91
C GLN A 91 2.57 6.45 11.31
N LEU A 92 1.82 6.26 12.39
CA LEU A 92 0.92 7.29 12.92
C LEU A 92 1.71 8.54 13.33
N ALA A 93 2.86 8.37 13.98
CA ALA A 93 3.74 9.48 14.35
C ALA A 93 4.27 10.22 13.11
N ILE A 94 4.71 9.50 12.06
CA ILE A 94 5.18 10.09 10.81
C ILE A 94 4.06 10.90 10.13
N VAL A 95 2.87 10.33 10.00
CA VAL A 95 1.71 11.02 9.41
C VAL A 95 1.37 12.29 10.18
N LEU A 96 1.37 12.20 11.52
CA LEU A 96 1.10 13.34 12.38
C LEU A 96 2.17 14.43 12.23
N LEU A 97 3.45 14.05 12.21
CA LEU A 97 4.55 14.99 12.02
C LEU A 97 4.49 15.70 10.67
N VAL A 98 4.22 14.95 9.59
CA VAL A 98 4.07 15.52 8.25
C VAL A 98 2.85 16.46 8.21
N PHE A 99 1.73 16.05 8.79
CA PHE A 99 0.54 16.90 8.88
C PHE A 99 0.82 18.20 9.65
N LEU A 100 1.49 18.10 10.79
CA LEU A 100 1.90 19.28 11.57
C LEU A 100 2.89 20.17 10.80
N ALA A 101 3.83 19.60 10.09
CA ALA A 101 4.79 20.34 9.28
C ALA A 101 4.09 21.12 8.15
N ILE A 102 3.13 20.48 7.47
CA ILE A 102 2.35 21.12 6.41
C ILE A 102 1.46 22.24 6.96
N THR A 103 0.79 22.01 8.10
CA THR A 103 -0.16 22.98 8.66
C THR A 103 0.54 24.16 9.35
N ARG A 104 1.71 23.95 9.96
CA ARG A 104 2.49 25.01 10.63
C ARG A 104 3.44 25.73 9.69
N GLY A 105 3.88 25.07 8.62
CA GLY A 105 4.85 25.62 7.68
C GLY A 105 4.23 26.46 6.57
N ASP A 106 2.92 26.67 6.57
CA ASP A 106 2.18 27.39 5.50
C ASP A 106 2.56 26.91 4.07
N VAL A 107 2.87 25.62 3.95
CA VAL A 107 3.31 25.02 2.67
C VAL A 107 2.26 25.17 1.59
N PHE A 108 0.98 25.17 1.99
CA PHE A 108 -0.15 25.43 1.11
C PHE A 108 -0.95 26.62 1.67
N SER A 109 -0.92 27.72 0.92
CA SER A 109 -1.49 28.99 1.35
C SER A 109 -3.01 29.06 1.16
N SER A 110 -3.56 28.31 0.20
CA SER A 110 -4.99 28.35 -0.12
C SER A 110 -5.78 27.25 0.62
N ASP A 111 -6.99 27.60 1.05
CA ASP A 111 -7.92 26.63 1.66
C ASP A 111 -8.31 25.54 0.66
N GLN A 112 -8.34 25.87 -0.65
CA GLN A 112 -8.57 24.89 -1.71
C GLN A 112 -7.47 23.84 -1.75
N ALA A 113 -6.20 24.23 -1.66
CA ALA A 113 -5.08 23.28 -1.65
C ALA A 113 -5.13 22.36 -0.43
N ARG A 114 -5.45 22.89 0.75
CA ARG A 114 -5.67 22.09 1.96
C ARG A 114 -6.83 21.11 1.81
N GLY A 115 -7.92 21.54 1.17
CA GLY A 115 -9.06 20.67 0.83
C GLY A 115 -8.66 19.52 -0.09
N TRP A 116 -7.87 19.80 -1.14
CA TRP A 116 -7.37 18.76 -2.05
C TRP A 116 -6.38 17.81 -1.40
N LEU A 117 -5.54 18.28 -0.49
CA LEU A 117 -4.68 17.44 0.34
C LEU A 117 -5.52 16.42 1.14
N ALA A 118 -6.52 16.91 1.88
CA ALA A 118 -7.38 16.04 2.68
C ALA A 118 -8.20 15.07 1.80
N ALA A 119 -8.79 15.56 0.71
CA ALA A 119 -9.57 14.74 -0.21
C ALA A 119 -8.73 13.61 -0.83
N SER A 120 -7.48 13.91 -1.21
CA SER A 120 -6.58 12.91 -1.79
C SER A 120 -6.14 11.85 -0.77
N MET A 121 -5.92 12.22 0.48
CA MET A 121 -5.63 11.27 1.56
C MET A 121 -6.80 10.33 1.81
N VAL A 122 -8.02 10.86 1.88
CA VAL A 122 -9.24 10.06 2.06
C VAL A 122 -9.45 9.12 0.87
N LEU A 123 -9.39 9.64 -0.36
CA LEU A 123 -9.55 8.82 -1.56
C LEU A 123 -8.50 7.71 -1.63
N ALA A 124 -7.23 8.03 -1.44
CA ALA A 124 -6.16 7.05 -1.49
C ALA A 124 -6.36 5.95 -0.44
N THR A 125 -6.78 6.31 0.77
CA THR A 125 -7.05 5.34 1.85
C THR A 125 -8.22 4.42 1.49
N VAL A 126 -9.33 4.98 0.99
CA VAL A 126 -10.53 4.21 0.60
C VAL A 126 -10.21 3.27 -0.56
N VAL A 127 -9.57 3.78 -1.61
CA VAL A 127 -9.21 2.97 -2.79
C VAL A 127 -8.22 1.87 -2.41
N TRP A 128 -7.20 2.18 -1.60
CA TRP A 128 -6.26 1.17 -1.12
C TRP A 128 -6.96 0.07 -0.33
N THR A 129 -7.78 0.44 0.65
CA THR A 129 -8.49 -0.51 1.51
C THR A 129 -9.41 -1.40 0.69
N ALA A 130 -10.20 -0.81 -0.23
CA ALA A 130 -11.08 -1.55 -1.10
C ALA A 130 -10.31 -2.48 -2.05
N ALA A 131 -9.25 -1.99 -2.70
CA ALA A 131 -8.42 -2.78 -3.59
C ALA A 131 -7.75 -3.94 -2.85
N HIS A 132 -7.16 -3.66 -1.68
CA HIS A 132 -6.49 -4.67 -0.87
C HIS A 132 -7.48 -5.76 -0.41
N LEU A 133 -8.65 -5.37 0.07
CA LEU A 133 -9.69 -6.29 0.52
C LEU A 133 -10.19 -7.19 -0.63
N VAL A 134 -10.51 -6.59 -1.78
CA VAL A 134 -11.01 -7.33 -2.95
C VAL A 134 -9.93 -8.27 -3.51
N LEU A 135 -8.68 -7.82 -3.60
CA LEU A 135 -7.59 -8.65 -4.12
C LEU A 135 -7.28 -9.81 -3.17
N THR A 136 -7.25 -9.58 -1.86
CA THR A 136 -7.05 -10.63 -0.85
C THR A 136 -8.20 -11.63 -0.85
N ALA A 137 -9.44 -11.18 -0.95
CA ALA A 137 -10.62 -12.06 -1.03
C ALA A 137 -10.64 -12.94 -2.29
N ARG A 138 -10.00 -12.48 -3.38
CA ARG A 138 -9.88 -13.25 -4.63
C ARG A 138 -8.72 -14.26 -4.62
N GLU A 139 -7.73 -14.09 -3.78
CA GLU A 139 -6.70 -15.10 -3.54
C GLU A 139 -7.32 -16.23 -2.71
N ARG A 140 -8.03 -17.15 -3.38
CA ARG A 140 -8.50 -18.39 -2.76
C ARG A 140 -7.27 -19.21 -2.44
N ALA A 141 -6.77 -19.14 -1.21
CA ALA A 141 -5.89 -20.15 -0.67
C ALA A 141 -6.73 -21.43 -0.50
N PRO A 142 -6.40 -22.54 -1.15
CA PRO A 142 -7.03 -23.83 -0.85
C PRO A 142 -6.58 -24.20 0.56
N TYR A 143 -7.44 -23.97 1.55
CA TYR A 143 -7.13 -24.22 2.96
C TYR A 143 -7.11 -25.69 3.33
N PHE A 144 -7.58 -26.60 2.44
CA PHE A 144 -7.57 -28.03 2.67
C PHE A 144 -7.47 -28.79 1.35
N ASP A 145 -6.28 -29.24 0.97
CA ASP A 145 -6.15 -30.50 0.28
C ASP A 145 -6.33 -31.61 1.33
N LEU A 146 -7.53 -32.11 1.48
CA LEU A 146 -7.73 -33.37 2.17
C LEU A 146 -6.96 -34.43 1.39
N PRO A 147 -6.07 -35.21 2.01
CA PRO A 147 -5.48 -36.35 1.32
C PRO A 147 -6.60 -37.24 0.82
N PRO A 148 -6.52 -37.75 -0.43
CA PRO A 148 -7.53 -38.66 -0.94
C PRO A 148 -7.68 -39.80 0.05
N GLY A 149 -8.92 -40.00 0.52
CA GLY A 149 -9.25 -40.94 1.58
C GLY A 149 -8.62 -42.29 1.34
N GLY A 150 -7.77 -42.73 2.26
CA GLY A 150 -7.32 -44.08 2.34
C GLY A 150 -8.52 -44.95 2.68
N GLU A 151 -9.11 -45.55 1.65
CA GLU A 151 -9.96 -46.73 1.86
C GLU A 151 -9.07 -47.86 2.37
N SER A 152 -9.26 -48.24 3.60
CA SER A 152 -8.79 -49.51 4.21
C SER A 152 -9.87 -50.55 4.07
#